data_557c87339fbe0a5106ae040bd67926f9
#
_entry.id   557c87339fbe0a5106ae040bd67926f9
#
_cell.length_a   1.000
_cell.length_b   1.000
_cell.length_c   1.000
_cell.angle_alpha   90.00
_cell.angle_beta   90.00
_cell.angle_gamma   90.00
#
_symmetry.space_group_name_H-M   'P 1'
#
loop_
_entity.id
_entity.type
_entity.pdbx_description
1 polymer ?
#
loop_
_entity_poly.entity_id
_entity_poly.type
_entity_poly.pdbx_seq_one_letter_code
_entity_poly.pdbx_strand_id
1 'polypeptide(L)'
;MNDDLQEKRMAGDYEIIQGLHIGDREIVLGENPRDETGMKYMCAFCRQNALFAEYSEVMASDDFPEIAELFGRRVAEQAQKTRIELNKPRIQGINDRLITAESCTPLSGEDDLHGKIVVVKPDVLRREYRRATHQLKLCTGGFGASPHSRGTACFCIDLYTGKELSLIHISEPTRHAQIS
;
A
#
# COMPACT_ATOMS: atom_id res chain seq x y z
N MET A 1 23.26 -23.41 6.93
CA MET A 1 23.22 -22.11 7.60
C MET A 1 23.26 -21.08 6.48
N ASN A 2 22.11 -20.72 5.93
CA ASN A 2 22.00 -19.60 5.01
C ASN A 2 21.62 -18.40 5.85
N ASP A 3 22.62 -17.59 6.15
CA ASP A 3 22.40 -16.22 6.61
C ASP A 3 21.92 -15.44 5.40
N ASP A 4 20.60 -15.37 5.21
CA ASP A 4 19.99 -14.42 4.31
C ASP A 4 20.36 -13.03 4.85
N LEU A 5 21.33 -12.39 4.19
CA LEU A 5 21.61 -10.97 4.33
C LEU A 5 20.38 -10.19 3.89
N GLN A 6 19.37 -10.14 4.75
CA GLN A 6 18.25 -9.25 4.56
C GLN A 6 18.83 -7.84 4.56
N GLU A 7 18.79 -7.19 3.41
CA GLU A 7 19.34 -5.85 3.22
C GLU A 7 18.70 -4.91 4.27
N LYS A 8 19.52 -4.41 5.20
CA LYS A 8 19.05 -3.57 6.29
C LYS A 8 18.46 -2.30 5.73
N ARG A 9 17.23 -2.02 6.06
CA ARG A 9 16.57 -0.79 5.64
C ARG A 9 17.08 0.38 6.47
N MET A 10 17.60 1.39 5.77
CA MET A 10 18.22 2.57 6.39
C MET A 10 17.37 3.82 6.20
N ALA A 11 17.37 4.71 7.20
CA ALA A 11 16.85 6.07 7.14
C ALA A 11 17.97 7.02 7.58
N GLY A 12 18.78 7.50 6.63
CA GLY A 12 20.04 8.15 6.94
C GLY A 12 20.96 7.19 7.68
N ASP A 13 21.43 7.58 8.86
CA ASP A 13 22.31 6.77 9.70
C ASP A 13 21.57 5.78 10.62
N TYR A 14 20.24 5.75 10.58
CA TYR A 14 19.42 4.87 11.40
C TYR A 14 19.04 3.59 10.66
N GLU A 15 19.28 2.45 11.30
CA GLU A 15 18.69 1.17 10.87
C GLU A 15 17.23 1.10 11.32
N ILE A 16 16.31 0.82 10.39
CA ILE A 16 14.89 0.66 10.73
C ILE A 16 14.69 -0.69 11.40
N ILE A 17 14.35 -0.67 12.68
CA ILE A 17 14.12 -1.86 13.50
C ILE A 17 12.64 -2.27 13.56
N GLN A 18 11.74 -1.30 13.33
CA GLN A 18 10.30 -1.55 13.31
C GLN A 18 9.63 -0.62 12.30
N GLY A 19 8.67 -1.13 11.55
CA GLY A 19 7.82 -0.33 10.67
C GLY A 19 6.40 -0.84 10.67
N LEU A 20 5.41 0.06 10.66
CA LEU A 20 4.00 -0.27 10.54
C LEU A 20 3.33 0.65 9.52
N HIS A 21 2.90 0.06 8.41
CA HIS A 21 2.19 0.77 7.36
C HIS A 21 0.69 0.77 7.64
N ILE A 22 0.09 1.96 7.73
CA ILE A 22 -1.34 2.17 7.95
C ILE A 22 -1.83 3.27 7.00
N GLY A 23 -2.78 2.95 6.14
CA GLY A 23 -3.34 3.91 5.19
C GLY A 23 -2.30 4.39 4.15
N ASP A 24 -2.05 5.68 4.11
CA ASP A 24 -1.16 6.31 3.14
C ASP A 24 0.29 6.48 3.62
N ARG A 25 0.58 6.12 4.88
CA ARG A 25 1.90 6.31 5.51
C ARG A 25 2.36 5.07 6.24
N GLU A 26 3.66 4.98 6.42
CA GLU A 26 4.30 4.06 7.34
C GLU A 26 4.90 4.85 8.50
N ILE A 27 4.76 4.34 9.70
CA ILE A 27 5.45 4.82 10.89
C ILE A 27 6.64 3.91 11.11
N VAL A 28 7.82 4.48 11.29
CA VAL A 28 9.06 3.74 11.47
C VAL A 28 9.75 4.11 12.78
N LEU A 29 10.38 3.11 13.36
CA LEU A 29 11.27 3.22 14.51
C LEU A 29 12.65 2.78 14.05
N GLY A 30 13.67 3.59 14.30
CA GLY A 30 15.04 3.33 13.88
C GLY A 30 16.04 3.48 15.04
N GLU A 31 17.19 2.86 14.87
CA GLU A 31 18.29 2.87 15.82
C GLU A 31 19.61 3.19 15.13
N ASN A 32 20.41 4.08 15.73
CA ASN A 32 21.81 4.31 15.39
C ASN A 32 22.70 4.05 16.61
N PRO A 33 23.21 2.81 16.79
CA PRO A 33 24.04 2.48 17.96
C PRO A 33 25.36 3.25 18.02
N ARG A 34 25.79 3.85 16.90
CA ARG A 34 27.04 4.59 16.79
C ARG A 34 26.89 6.07 17.08
N ASP A 35 25.67 6.52 17.34
CA ASP A 35 25.44 7.93 17.67
C ASP A 35 26.01 8.26 19.04
N GLU A 36 26.85 9.32 19.09
CA GLU A 36 27.45 9.86 20.31
C GLU A 36 26.82 11.21 20.71
N THR A 37 25.85 11.70 19.94
CA THR A 37 25.24 13.03 20.15
C THR A 37 23.99 12.98 21.03
N GLY A 38 23.56 11.81 21.50
CA GLY A 38 22.37 11.64 22.31
C GLY A 38 21.09 11.47 21.48
N MET A 39 21.22 10.97 20.25
CA MET A 39 20.10 10.75 19.33
C MET A 39 20.09 9.32 18.78
N LYS A 40 20.26 8.31 19.64
CA LYS A 40 20.41 6.91 19.23
C LYS A 40 19.16 6.31 18.61
N TYR A 41 17.99 6.78 19.00
CA TYR A 41 16.71 6.26 18.54
C TYR A 41 15.94 7.32 17.79
N MET A 42 15.18 6.91 16.77
CA MET A 42 14.33 7.83 16.03
C MET A 42 12.96 7.25 15.72
N CYS A 43 11.98 8.11 15.61
CA CYS A 43 10.66 7.81 15.05
C CYS A 43 10.35 8.79 13.92
N ALA A 44 9.88 8.28 12.78
CA ALA A 44 9.53 9.08 11.62
C ALA A 44 8.30 8.53 10.90
N PHE A 45 7.69 9.37 10.07
CA PHE A 45 6.80 8.89 9.01
C PHE A 45 7.63 8.58 7.76
N CYS A 46 7.26 7.51 7.07
CA CYS A 46 7.85 7.16 5.79
C CYS A 46 6.77 7.08 4.71
N ARG A 47 7.09 7.66 3.55
CA ARG A 47 6.38 7.42 2.30
C ARG A 47 7.35 6.76 1.34
N GLN A 48 6.99 5.60 0.86
CA GLN A 48 7.81 4.83 -0.07
C GLN A 48 7.09 4.70 -1.40
N ASN A 49 7.81 4.96 -2.49
CA ASN A 49 7.42 4.63 -3.84
C ASN A 49 8.47 3.67 -4.46
N ALA A 50 8.32 3.34 -5.75
CA ALA A 50 9.21 2.40 -6.42
C ALA A 50 10.67 2.89 -6.56
N LEU A 51 10.94 4.19 -6.38
CA LEU A 51 12.23 4.81 -6.62
C LEU A 51 12.95 5.26 -5.36
N PHE A 52 12.21 5.73 -4.36
CA PHE A 52 12.79 6.28 -3.13
C PHE A 52 11.84 6.18 -1.93
N ALA A 53 12.44 6.27 -0.74
CA ALA A 53 11.74 6.42 0.53
C ALA A 53 11.98 7.85 1.06
N GLU A 54 10.90 8.55 1.38
CA GLU A 54 10.93 9.87 2.00
C GLU A 54 10.57 9.75 3.47
N TYR A 55 11.43 10.25 4.34
CA TYR A 55 11.20 10.29 5.77
C TYR A 55 10.88 11.72 6.20
N SER A 56 9.82 11.88 6.99
CA SER A 56 9.33 13.17 7.45
C SER A 56 8.99 13.15 8.94
N GLU A 57 8.94 14.34 9.54
CA GLU A 57 8.62 14.53 10.96
C GLU A 57 9.51 13.66 11.86
N VAL A 58 10.80 13.61 11.54
CA VAL A 58 11.80 12.83 12.28
C VAL A 58 11.98 13.43 13.67
N MET A 59 11.82 12.60 14.69
CA MET A 59 12.14 12.91 16.08
C MET A 59 13.15 11.88 16.56
N ALA A 60 14.20 12.36 17.23
CA ALA A 60 15.26 11.50 17.73
C ALA A 60 15.56 11.82 19.19
N SER A 61 15.94 10.83 19.97
CA SER A 61 16.27 10.91 21.38
C SER A 61 17.19 9.75 21.77
N ASP A 62 17.86 9.89 22.90
CA ASP A 62 18.64 8.85 23.56
C ASP A 62 17.76 7.95 24.45
N ASP A 63 16.54 8.41 24.75
CA ASP A 63 15.56 7.70 25.55
C ASP A 63 14.67 6.81 24.67
N PHE A 64 14.97 5.50 24.64
CA PHE A 64 14.18 4.54 23.87
C PHE A 64 12.70 4.49 24.29
N PRO A 65 12.33 4.47 25.59
CA PRO A 65 10.95 4.59 26.04
C PRO A 65 10.20 5.79 25.46
N GLU A 66 10.82 6.98 25.42
CA GLU A 66 10.24 8.18 24.85
C GLU A 66 9.90 8.00 23.35
N ILE A 67 10.85 7.47 22.58
CA ILE A 67 10.68 7.24 21.15
C ILE A 67 9.67 6.10 20.89
N ALA A 68 9.66 5.07 21.71
CA ALA A 68 8.65 3.99 21.62
C ALA A 68 7.23 4.50 21.92
N GLU A 69 7.06 5.38 22.90
CA GLU A 69 5.79 6.03 23.22
C GLU A 69 5.32 6.92 22.04
N LEU A 70 6.22 7.71 21.47
CA LEU A 70 5.96 8.51 20.28
C LEU A 70 5.52 7.64 19.09
N PHE A 71 6.21 6.52 18.85
CA PHE A 71 5.84 5.57 17.82
C PHE A 71 4.42 5.04 18.04
N GLY A 72 4.11 4.58 19.25
CA GLY A 72 2.76 4.07 19.60
C GLY A 72 1.68 5.12 19.39
N ARG A 73 1.90 6.37 19.81
CA ARG A 73 0.97 7.49 19.61
C ARG A 73 0.74 7.77 18.12
N ARG A 74 1.78 7.86 17.30
CA ARG A 74 1.68 8.07 15.85
C ARG A 74 0.93 6.93 15.14
N VAL A 75 1.15 5.69 15.56
CA VAL A 75 0.41 4.52 15.09
C VAL A 75 -1.09 4.67 15.38
N ALA A 76 -1.45 5.04 16.61
CA ALA A 76 -2.84 5.22 17.02
C ALA A 76 -3.52 6.36 16.23
N GLU A 77 -2.86 7.50 16.10
CA GLU A 77 -3.35 8.67 15.33
C GLU A 77 -3.56 8.33 13.86
N GLN A 78 -2.60 7.65 13.24
CA GLN A 78 -2.71 7.25 11.83
C GLN A 78 -3.81 6.21 11.62
N ALA A 79 -3.98 5.27 12.55
CA ALA A 79 -5.08 4.31 12.52
C ALA A 79 -6.45 5.00 12.63
N GLN A 80 -6.57 6.02 13.48
CA GLN A 80 -7.78 6.81 13.61
C GLN A 80 -8.09 7.60 12.33
N LYS A 81 -7.09 8.27 11.73
CA LYS A 81 -7.25 8.97 10.44
C LYS A 81 -7.75 8.01 9.36
N THR A 82 -7.10 6.87 9.23
CA THR A 82 -7.47 5.85 8.23
C THR A 82 -8.90 5.35 8.45
N ARG A 83 -9.31 5.13 9.70
CA ARG A 83 -10.68 4.74 10.05
C ARG A 83 -11.70 5.80 9.63
N ILE A 84 -11.41 7.09 9.88
CA ILE A 84 -12.28 8.20 9.44
C ILE A 84 -12.41 8.22 7.93
N GLU A 85 -11.34 8.03 7.20
CA GLU A 85 -11.36 7.97 5.74
C GLU A 85 -12.18 6.78 5.23
N LEU A 86 -12.00 5.61 5.81
CA LEU A 86 -12.77 4.41 5.45
C LEU A 86 -14.26 4.50 5.76
N ASN A 87 -14.67 5.39 6.66
CA ASN A 87 -16.07 5.63 7.00
C ASN A 87 -16.73 6.75 6.18
N LYS A 88 -16.02 7.38 5.23
CA LYS A 88 -16.63 8.32 4.28
C LYS A 88 -17.68 7.62 3.41
N PRO A 89 -18.62 8.39 2.81
CA PRO A 89 -19.69 7.82 1.99
C PRO A 89 -19.16 6.81 0.97
N ARG A 90 -19.78 5.65 0.93
CA ARG A 90 -19.41 4.54 0.05
C ARG A 90 -20.10 4.66 -1.30
N ILE A 91 -19.65 3.91 -2.28
CA ILE A 91 -20.34 3.80 -3.56
C ILE A 91 -21.70 3.17 -3.29
N GLN A 92 -22.78 3.83 -3.73
CA GLN A 92 -24.14 3.31 -3.57
C GLN A 92 -24.30 1.96 -4.28
N GLY A 93 -25.00 1.04 -3.65
CA GLY A 93 -25.32 -0.26 -4.23
C GLY A 93 -24.24 -1.33 -4.06
N ILE A 94 -23.07 -0.99 -3.56
CA ILE A 94 -22.01 -1.97 -3.27
C ILE A 94 -21.98 -2.25 -1.77
N ASN A 95 -22.21 -3.52 -1.41
CA ASN A 95 -22.03 -3.96 -0.05
C ASN A 95 -20.51 -4.11 0.24
N ASP A 96 -20.14 -4.14 1.51
CA ASP A 96 -18.73 -4.16 1.94
C ASP A 96 -18.11 -5.57 1.96
N ARG A 97 -18.81 -6.56 1.44
CA ARG A 97 -18.31 -7.93 1.33
C ARG A 97 -17.29 -8.00 0.20
N LEU A 98 -16.22 -8.73 0.44
CA LEU A 98 -15.21 -8.97 -0.60
C LEU A 98 -15.85 -9.60 -1.83
N ILE A 99 -15.48 -9.07 -2.99
CA ILE A 99 -15.84 -9.64 -4.28
C ILE A 99 -14.91 -10.84 -4.51
N THR A 100 -15.50 -11.99 -4.70
CA THR A 100 -14.77 -13.25 -4.95
C THR A 100 -14.67 -13.55 -6.43
N ALA A 101 -13.73 -14.41 -6.80
CA ALA A 101 -13.55 -14.83 -8.20
C ALA A 101 -14.81 -15.48 -8.81
N GLU A 102 -15.68 -16.05 -7.99
CA GLU A 102 -16.94 -16.67 -8.42
C GLU A 102 -17.97 -15.64 -8.92
N SER A 103 -17.85 -14.40 -8.41
CA SER A 103 -18.73 -13.28 -8.80
C SER A 103 -18.22 -12.52 -10.03
N CYS A 104 -17.21 -13.05 -10.69
CA CYS A 104 -16.42 -12.31 -11.66
C CYS A 104 -16.18 -13.13 -12.92
N THR A 105 -16.15 -12.48 -14.09
CA THR A 105 -15.71 -13.11 -15.33
C THR A 105 -14.18 -13.16 -15.37
N PRO A 106 -13.55 -14.33 -15.54
CA PRO A 106 -12.10 -14.40 -15.67
C PRO A 106 -11.63 -13.61 -16.89
N LEU A 107 -10.54 -12.86 -16.73
CA LEU A 107 -9.88 -12.18 -17.85
C LEU A 107 -8.98 -13.15 -18.61
N SER A 108 -8.97 -13.01 -19.93
CA SER A 108 -8.02 -13.65 -20.82
C SER A 108 -7.01 -12.64 -21.36
N GLY A 109 -5.89 -13.10 -21.91
CA GLY A 109 -4.93 -12.24 -22.60
C GLY A 109 -5.45 -11.57 -23.87
N GLU A 110 -6.67 -11.95 -24.32
CA GLU A 110 -7.33 -11.41 -25.50
C GLU A 110 -8.28 -10.26 -25.17
N ASP A 111 -8.50 -10.00 -23.88
CA ASP A 111 -9.44 -8.97 -23.44
C ASP A 111 -8.85 -7.57 -23.57
N ASP A 112 -9.65 -6.66 -24.13
CA ASP A 112 -9.40 -5.22 -24.02
C ASP A 112 -10.03 -4.71 -22.73
N LEU A 113 -9.20 -4.17 -21.85
CA LEU A 113 -9.61 -3.68 -20.53
C LEU A 113 -9.95 -2.19 -20.51
N HIS A 114 -9.76 -1.47 -21.62
CA HIS A 114 -10.06 -0.04 -21.68
C HIS A 114 -11.54 0.23 -21.34
N GLY A 115 -11.75 1.13 -20.37
CA GLY A 115 -13.10 1.50 -19.93
C GLY A 115 -13.84 0.43 -19.13
N LYS A 116 -13.20 -0.70 -18.84
CA LYS A 116 -13.79 -1.77 -18.03
C LYS A 116 -13.49 -1.60 -16.55
N ILE A 117 -14.42 -2.03 -15.71
CA ILE A 117 -14.21 -2.15 -14.27
C ILE A 117 -13.55 -3.50 -14.01
N VAL A 118 -12.37 -3.44 -13.38
CA VAL A 118 -11.64 -4.62 -12.95
C VAL A 118 -11.69 -4.75 -11.43
N VAL A 119 -11.69 -5.98 -10.94
CA VAL A 119 -11.72 -6.30 -9.52
C VAL A 119 -10.35 -6.79 -9.09
N VAL A 120 -9.72 -6.07 -8.18
CA VAL A 120 -8.41 -6.44 -7.64
C VAL A 120 -8.59 -7.50 -6.56
N LYS A 121 -7.74 -8.52 -6.56
CA LYS A 121 -7.75 -9.56 -5.51
C LYS A 121 -7.50 -8.94 -4.13
N PRO A 122 -8.21 -9.42 -3.09
CA PRO A 122 -8.06 -8.87 -1.75
C PRO A 122 -6.67 -9.07 -1.14
N ASP A 123 -5.93 -10.09 -1.53
CA ASP A 123 -4.59 -10.39 -1.04
C ASP A 123 -3.53 -9.37 -1.47
N VAL A 124 -3.71 -8.70 -2.62
CA VAL A 124 -2.82 -7.61 -3.06
C VAL A 124 -3.18 -6.26 -2.43
N LEU A 125 -4.32 -6.18 -1.76
CA LEU A 125 -4.73 -5.00 -1.01
C LEU A 125 -4.14 -5.04 0.41
N ARG A 126 -3.78 -3.87 0.93
CA ARG A 126 -3.45 -3.74 2.34
C ARG A 126 -4.62 -4.17 3.22
N ARG A 127 -4.33 -4.65 4.40
CA ARG A 127 -5.32 -5.26 5.31
C ARG A 127 -6.53 -4.36 5.55
N GLU A 128 -6.31 -3.07 5.75
CA GLU A 128 -7.34 -2.07 5.99
C GLU A 128 -8.21 -1.76 4.77
N TYR A 129 -7.72 -2.05 3.57
CA TYR A 129 -8.42 -1.81 2.29
C TYR A 129 -9.07 -3.07 1.70
N ARG A 130 -9.08 -4.19 2.39
CA ARG A 130 -9.70 -5.44 1.95
C ARG A 130 -11.21 -5.37 2.04
N ARG A 131 -11.83 -4.59 1.16
CA ARG A 131 -13.27 -4.34 1.05
C ARG A 131 -13.67 -4.27 -0.41
N ALA A 132 -14.92 -4.62 -0.73
CA ALA A 132 -15.43 -4.58 -2.09
C ALA A 132 -15.19 -3.24 -2.78
N THR A 133 -15.46 -2.14 -2.09
CA THR A 133 -15.28 -0.79 -2.63
C THR A 133 -13.85 -0.48 -3.06
N HIS A 134 -12.85 -1.05 -2.39
CA HIS A 134 -11.44 -0.86 -2.72
C HIS A 134 -10.91 -1.87 -3.75
N GLN A 135 -11.68 -2.89 -4.08
CA GLN A 135 -11.32 -3.82 -5.15
C GLN A 135 -11.64 -3.26 -6.54
N LEU A 136 -12.57 -2.31 -6.64
CA LEU A 136 -13.08 -1.80 -7.91
C LEU A 136 -12.17 -0.73 -8.50
N LYS A 137 -11.67 -0.98 -9.70
CA LYS A 137 -10.83 -0.07 -10.47
C LYS A 137 -11.38 0.09 -11.88
N LEU A 138 -11.47 1.31 -12.36
CA LEU A 138 -11.76 1.59 -13.77
C LEU A 138 -10.44 1.59 -14.55
N CYS A 139 -10.27 0.67 -15.48
CA CYS A 139 -9.09 0.65 -16.33
C CYS A 139 -9.18 1.75 -17.39
N THR A 140 -8.19 2.66 -17.43
CA THR A 140 -8.15 3.80 -18.35
C THR A 140 -7.11 3.65 -19.45
N GLY A 141 -6.20 2.66 -19.35
CA GLY A 141 -5.17 2.47 -20.35
C GLY A 141 -3.97 1.65 -19.86
N GLY A 142 -2.87 1.81 -20.58
CA GLY A 142 -1.63 1.09 -20.32
C GLY A 142 -1.44 -0.13 -21.22
N PHE A 143 -0.18 -0.57 -21.35
CA PHE A 143 0.12 -1.73 -22.22
C PHE A 143 -0.54 -3.02 -21.72
N GLY A 144 -0.68 -3.20 -20.41
CA GLY A 144 -1.36 -4.36 -19.83
C GLY A 144 -2.90 -4.35 -20.03
N ALA A 145 -3.46 -3.24 -20.50
CA ALA A 145 -4.89 -3.12 -20.79
C ALA A 145 -5.28 -3.57 -22.22
N SER A 146 -4.31 -3.69 -23.11
CA SER A 146 -4.54 -4.03 -24.51
C SER A 146 -4.43 -5.53 -24.77
N PRO A 147 -5.24 -6.10 -25.69
CA PRO A 147 -5.16 -7.51 -26.06
C PRO A 147 -3.76 -7.90 -26.53
N HIS A 148 -3.32 -9.09 -26.20
CA HIS A 148 -2.03 -9.67 -26.61
C HIS A 148 -0.79 -8.83 -26.23
N SER A 149 -0.93 -7.88 -25.33
CA SER A 149 0.16 -7.04 -24.89
C SER A 149 1.21 -7.83 -24.10
N ARG A 150 2.49 -7.51 -24.31
CA ARG A 150 3.59 -8.01 -23.49
C ARG A 150 3.86 -7.15 -22.25
N GLY A 151 3.23 -5.98 -22.17
CA GLY A 151 3.35 -5.07 -21.03
C GLY A 151 2.38 -5.44 -19.92
N THR A 152 2.79 -5.23 -18.67
CA THR A 152 2.00 -5.58 -17.48
C THR A 152 1.38 -4.36 -16.78
N ALA A 153 1.75 -3.14 -17.18
CA ALA A 153 1.27 -1.92 -16.54
C ALA A 153 -0.13 -1.55 -17.04
N CYS A 154 -1.09 -1.47 -16.11
CA CYS A 154 -2.43 -0.93 -16.35
C CYS A 154 -2.60 0.37 -15.57
N PHE A 155 -3.07 1.42 -16.23
CA PHE A 155 -3.50 2.66 -15.58
C PHE A 155 -4.97 2.53 -15.20
N CYS A 156 -5.28 2.87 -13.97
CA CYS A 156 -6.62 2.72 -13.42
C CYS A 156 -7.01 3.92 -12.58
N ILE A 157 -8.31 4.14 -12.45
CA ILE A 157 -8.89 5.04 -11.45
C ILE A 157 -9.51 4.18 -10.35
N ASP A 158 -9.11 4.42 -9.12
CA ASP A 158 -9.75 3.84 -7.94
C ASP A 158 -11.16 4.43 -7.82
N LEU A 159 -12.20 3.59 -7.95
CA LEU A 159 -13.58 4.07 -7.96
C LEU A 159 -14.03 4.63 -6.60
N TYR A 160 -13.38 4.22 -5.50
CA TYR A 160 -13.71 4.71 -4.18
C TYR A 160 -13.09 6.08 -3.89
N THR A 161 -11.83 6.28 -4.31
CA THR A 161 -11.07 7.51 -4.01
C THR A 161 -11.05 8.50 -5.15
N GLY A 162 -11.35 8.06 -6.37
CA GLY A 162 -11.19 8.84 -7.60
C GLY A 162 -9.73 9.09 -8.01
N LYS A 163 -8.78 8.48 -7.30
CA LYS A 163 -7.35 8.67 -7.57
C LYS A 163 -6.88 7.77 -8.71
N GLU A 164 -6.02 8.32 -9.55
CA GLU A 164 -5.28 7.54 -10.54
C GLU A 164 -4.21 6.69 -9.86
N LEU A 165 -4.05 5.49 -10.36
CA LEU A 165 -3.03 4.55 -9.91
C LEU A 165 -2.52 3.71 -11.07
N SER A 166 -1.29 3.24 -10.97
CA SER A 166 -0.73 2.28 -11.90
C SER A 166 -0.63 0.93 -11.21
N LEU A 167 -1.28 -0.07 -11.76
CA LEU A 167 -1.12 -1.46 -11.35
C LEU A 167 0.10 -2.01 -12.10
N ILE A 168 1.26 -1.95 -11.46
CA ILE A 168 2.50 -2.56 -11.96
C ILE A 168 2.63 -3.93 -11.30
N HIS A 169 2.90 -4.97 -12.10
CA HIS A 169 2.94 -6.38 -11.72
C HIS A 169 1.57 -7.05 -11.51
N ILE A 170 0.94 -7.32 -12.63
CA ILE A 170 0.09 -8.49 -12.74
C ILE A 170 0.98 -9.62 -13.31
N SER A 171 2.03 -9.97 -12.58
CA SER A 171 2.84 -11.14 -12.90
C SER A 171 2.20 -12.35 -12.23
N GLU A 172 1.66 -13.21 -13.03
CA GLU A 172 0.78 -14.36 -12.85
C GLU A 172 -0.70 -13.98 -12.94
N PRO A 173 -1.54 -14.85 -13.54
CA PRO A 173 -2.91 -14.47 -13.88
C PRO A 173 -3.70 -14.19 -12.61
N THR A 174 -3.56 -12.98 -12.15
CA THR A 174 -4.48 -12.39 -11.20
C THR A 174 -5.77 -12.36 -11.98
N ARG A 175 -6.68 -13.27 -11.68
CA ARG A 175 -7.98 -13.31 -12.31
C ARG A 175 -8.65 -11.98 -12.02
N HIS A 176 -8.53 -11.05 -12.94
CA HIS A 176 -9.31 -9.83 -12.93
C HIS A 176 -10.70 -10.24 -13.39
N ALA A 177 -11.68 -9.63 -12.82
CA ALA A 177 -13.03 -10.01 -13.11
C ALA A 177 -13.81 -8.77 -13.50
N GLN A 178 -14.59 -8.91 -14.54
CA GLN A 178 -15.53 -7.90 -14.99
C GLN A 178 -16.86 -8.13 -14.27
N ILE A 179 -17.43 -7.08 -13.69
CA ILE A 179 -18.82 -7.08 -13.23
C ILE A 179 -19.66 -6.68 -14.43
N SER A 180 -20.58 -7.54 -14.83
CA SER A 180 -21.62 -7.26 -15.83
C SER A 180 -22.77 -6.53 -15.18
#